data_b034d4ee2ae3d52545a57b44d02e76cb
#
_entry.id   b034d4ee2ae3d52545a57b44d02e76cb
#
_cell.length_a   1.000
_cell.length_b   1.000
_cell.length_c   1.000
_cell.angle_alpha   90.00
_cell.angle_beta   90.00
_cell.angle_gamma   90.00
#
_symmetry.space_group_name_H-M   'P 1'
#
loop_
_entity.id
_entity.type
_entity.pdbx_description
1 polymer ?
#
loop_
_entity_poly.entity_id
_entity_poly.type
_entity_poly.pdbx_seq_one_letter_code
_entity_poly.pdbx_strand_id
1 'polypeptide(L)'
;MSFFRKVFSYVILSLIFFNNFSYSEIVNKVEAKGNDRISLETIMIFGDVSVGKNYEDSDISLLIKKLYETSFFSNISIELINNKLTITVKENPIVNTITFNGEKAKKYIEAITEFLLVREKTSYVSSNIKNDVNLIKSFYRSLGFYFVKIDAEIQQLEKNRVNIVYSIDKGEKAKISKIYFLGDKKIRDKKLRDIIISQEAKFWKFISRNVYLNQERIEIDKRLLKNYYRNKGYYEVDVKTTNVEYSEGEGFVLTFNINAGKRYKFKKIFANVSETLEKEAFYSLENEFNKLIGKYYSQKKL
;
A
#
# COMPACT_ATOMS: atom_id res chain seq x y z
N MET A 1 5.34 -44.52 53.96
CA MET A 1 4.10 -43.69 53.93
C MET A 1 4.26 -42.24 54.39
N SER A 2 5.24 -41.90 55.21
CA SER A 2 5.46 -40.54 55.75
C SER A 2 6.07 -39.56 54.71
N PHE A 3 6.96 -40.03 53.83
CA PHE A 3 7.63 -39.17 52.83
C PHE A 3 6.66 -38.64 51.73
N PHE A 4 5.79 -39.48 51.22
CA PHE A 4 4.78 -39.08 50.21
C PHE A 4 3.76 -38.06 50.76
N ARG A 5 3.38 -38.14 52.03
CA ARG A 5 2.50 -37.15 52.67
C ARG A 5 3.17 -35.77 52.81
N LYS A 6 4.47 -35.72 53.07
CA LYS A 6 5.21 -34.46 53.16
C LYS A 6 5.39 -33.81 51.77
N VAL A 7 5.74 -34.58 50.74
CA VAL A 7 5.86 -34.07 49.37
C VAL A 7 4.52 -33.56 48.83
N PHE A 8 3.42 -34.28 49.09
CA PHE A 8 2.08 -33.87 48.70
C PHE A 8 1.60 -32.59 49.42
N SER A 9 2.01 -32.41 50.70
CA SER A 9 1.74 -31.21 51.48
C SER A 9 2.52 -29.98 50.93
N TYR A 10 3.75 -30.15 50.48
CA TYR A 10 4.54 -29.06 49.85
C TYR A 10 4.04 -28.67 48.45
N VAL A 11 3.55 -29.63 47.67
CA VAL A 11 2.92 -29.37 46.37
C VAL A 11 1.62 -28.60 46.52
N ILE A 12 0.79 -28.97 47.50
CA ILE A 12 -0.45 -28.21 47.79
C ILE A 12 -0.13 -26.80 48.31
N LEU A 13 0.89 -26.66 49.17
CA LEU A 13 1.32 -25.35 49.69
C LEU A 13 1.89 -24.45 48.58
N SER A 14 2.61 -24.99 47.59
CA SER A 14 3.10 -24.27 46.45
C SER A 14 2.00 -23.79 45.48
N LEU A 15 0.93 -24.56 45.33
CA LEU A 15 -0.23 -24.18 44.52
C LEU A 15 -1.07 -23.04 45.11
N ILE A 16 -0.96 -22.80 46.43
CA ILE A 16 -1.68 -21.68 47.10
C ILE A 16 -0.95 -20.33 46.88
N PHE A 17 0.38 -20.35 46.61
CA PHE A 17 1.18 -19.11 46.37
C PHE A 17 1.15 -18.59 44.94
N PHE A 18 0.52 -19.29 44.00
CA PHE A 18 0.37 -18.82 42.60
C PHE A 18 -1.00 -18.21 42.29
N ASN A 19 -1.74 -17.77 43.29
CA ASN A 19 -2.88 -16.91 43.04
C ASN A 19 -2.33 -15.50 42.70
N ASN A 20 -2.14 -15.20 41.40
CA ASN A 20 -2.06 -13.85 40.93
C ASN A 20 -3.42 -13.20 41.25
N PHE A 21 -3.53 -12.53 42.37
CA PHE A 21 -4.65 -11.67 42.64
C PHE A 21 -4.57 -10.51 41.61
N SER A 22 -5.35 -10.57 40.56
CA SER A 22 -5.67 -9.43 39.74
C SER A 22 -6.41 -8.46 40.69
N TYR A 23 -5.73 -7.43 41.14
CA TYR A 23 -6.37 -6.38 41.92
C TYR A 23 -7.18 -5.52 40.95
N SER A 24 -8.46 -5.69 41.01
CA SER A 24 -9.43 -4.85 40.35
C SER A 24 -9.75 -3.69 41.29
N GLU A 25 -9.32 -2.48 40.95
CA GLU A 25 -9.57 -1.27 41.77
C GLU A 25 -10.68 -0.39 41.16
N ILE A 26 -11.66 0.03 41.99
CA ILE A 26 -12.70 0.98 41.57
C ILE A 26 -12.08 2.37 41.50
N VAL A 27 -12.13 3.00 40.32
CA VAL A 27 -11.60 4.33 40.11
C VAL A 27 -12.53 5.39 40.71
N ASN A 28 -12.09 6.09 41.74
CA ASN A 28 -12.84 7.17 42.38
C ASN A 28 -12.42 8.57 41.87
N LYS A 29 -11.21 8.67 41.29
CA LYS A 29 -10.66 9.92 40.78
C LYS A 29 -9.84 9.66 39.54
N VAL A 30 -9.97 10.55 38.53
CA VAL A 30 -9.15 10.55 37.32
C VAL A 30 -8.38 11.86 37.25
N GLU A 31 -7.09 11.78 36.96
CA GLU A 31 -6.24 12.96 36.74
C GLU A 31 -5.44 12.77 35.46
N ALA A 32 -5.19 13.85 34.71
CA ALA A 32 -4.27 13.89 33.62
C ALA A 32 -3.03 14.73 33.94
N LYS A 33 -1.89 14.37 33.40
CA LYS A 33 -0.63 15.12 33.48
C LYS A 33 0.00 15.24 32.10
N GLY A 34 0.61 16.39 31.80
CA GLY A 34 1.27 16.65 30.52
C GLY A 34 0.29 16.96 29.38
N ASN A 35 -0.96 17.21 29.69
CA ASN A 35 -2.01 17.61 28.78
C ASN A 35 -2.16 19.14 28.77
N ASP A 36 -1.38 19.81 27.91
CA ASP A 36 -1.39 21.29 27.83
C ASP A 36 -2.56 21.83 27.02
N ARG A 37 -2.94 21.12 25.94
CA ARG A 37 -3.97 21.52 24.98
C ARG A 37 -5.23 20.67 25.07
N ILE A 38 -5.06 19.38 25.32
CA ILE A 38 -6.15 18.40 25.36
C ILE A 38 -6.69 18.35 26.79
N SER A 39 -7.97 18.68 27.00
CA SER A 39 -8.57 18.67 28.32
C SER A 39 -8.70 17.26 28.91
N LEU A 40 -8.79 17.14 30.24
CA LEU A 40 -9.05 15.88 30.93
C LEU A 40 -10.32 15.21 30.40
N GLU A 41 -11.39 16.00 30.23
CA GLU A 41 -12.69 15.51 29.74
C GLU A 41 -12.55 14.89 28.35
N THR A 42 -11.76 15.51 27.46
CA THR A 42 -11.47 14.99 26.13
C THR A 42 -10.72 13.65 26.21
N ILE A 43 -9.72 13.56 27.10
CA ILE A 43 -8.97 12.32 27.34
C ILE A 43 -9.91 11.22 27.85
N MET A 44 -10.79 11.54 28.79
CA MET A 44 -11.77 10.60 29.34
C MET A 44 -12.75 10.10 28.28
N ILE A 45 -13.26 10.97 27.41
CA ILE A 45 -14.18 10.62 26.33
C ILE A 45 -13.51 9.66 25.34
N PHE A 46 -12.34 10.00 24.81
CA PHE A 46 -11.64 9.14 23.83
C PHE A 46 -11.10 7.85 24.43
N GLY A 47 -10.67 7.88 25.70
CA GLY A 47 -10.22 6.71 26.42
C GLY A 47 -11.36 5.82 26.92
N ASP A 48 -12.62 6.29 26.83
CA ASP A 48 -13.80 5.64 27.43
C ASP A 48 -13.62 5.42 28.94
N VAL A 49 -13.17 6.48 29.62
CA VAL A 49 -12.87 6.47 31.04
C VAL A 49 -14.03 7.03 31.84
N SER A 50 -14.45 6.32 32.89
CA SER A 50 -15.50 6.78 33.80
C SER A 50 -15.11 6.50 35.25
N VAL A 51 -15.49 7.46 36.13
CA VAL A 51 -15.38 7.31 37.56
C VAL A 51 -16.42 6.30 38.05
N GLY A 52 -16.08 5.49 39.05
CA GLY A 52 -16.94 4.43 39.60
C GLY A 52 -16.84 3.09 38.88
N LYS A 53 -16.09 3.00 37.77
CA LYS A 53 -15.81 1.77 37.05
C LYS A 53 -14.61 1.06 37.66
N ASN A 54 -14.64 -0.26 37.59
CA ASN A 54 -13.54 -1.13 37.93
C ASN A 54 -12.64 -1.34 36.72
N TYR A 55 -11.32 -1.25 36.88
CA TYR A 55 -10.34 -1.38 35.79
C TYR A 55 -9.40 -2.54 36.08
N GLU A 56 -9.32 -3.45 35.11
CA GLU A 56 -8.34 -4.51 35.05
C GLU A 56 -7.19 -4.13 34.08
N ASP A 57 -6.09 -4.87 34.08
CA ASP A 57 -4.95 -4.63 33.18
C ASP A 57 -5.35 -4.62 31.69
N SER A 58 -6.37 -5.42 31.34
CA SER A 58 -6.95 -5.48 30.00
C SER A 58 -7.66 -4.16 29.63
N ASP A 59 -8.38 -3.55 30.57
CA ASP A 59 -9.07 -2.26 30.38
C ASP A 59 -8.06 -1.13 30.21
N ILE A 60 -7.00 -1.11 31.06
CA ILE A 60 -5.89 -0.16 30.95
C ILE A 60 -5.20 -0.27 29.59
N SER A 61 -4.93 -1.50 29.12
CA SER A 61 -4.32 -1.73 27.81
C SER A 61 -5.22 -1.23 26.66
N LEU A 62 -6.53 -1.45 26.75
CA LEU A 62 -7.50 -0.96 25.78
C LEU A 62 -7.59 0.57 25.79
N LEU A 63 -7.58 1.18 26.97
CA LEU A 63 -7.59 2.63 27.15
C LEU A 63 -6.36 3.27 26.49
N ILE A 64 -5.16 2.73 26.76
CA ILE A 64 -3.91 3.18 26.10
C ILE A 64 -4.05 3.10 24.58
N LYS A 65 -4.55 1.99 24.07
CA LYS A 65 -4.75 1.78 22.62
C LYS A 65 -5.71 2.83 22.03
N LYS A 66 -6.88 3.03 22.65
CA LYS A 66 -7.86 4.04 22.22
C LYS A 66 -7.25 5.45 22.16
N LEU A 67 -6.46 5.83 23.18
CA LEU A 67 -5.81 7.14 23.21
C LEU A 67 -4.73 7.27 22.11
N TYR A 68 -3.94 6.22 21.81
CA TYR A 68 -2.98 6.25 20.70
C TYR A 68 -3.67 6.35 19.34
N GLU A 69 -4.83 5.72 19.16
CA GLU A 69 -5.62 5.79 17.92
C GLU A 69 -6.07 7.21 17.57
N THR A 70 -6.20 8.10 18.56
CA THR A 70 -6.52 9.51 18.33
C THR A 70 -5.40 10.28 17.64
N SER A 71 -4.18 9.78 17.68
CA SER A 71 -2.96 10.45 17.24
C SER A 71 -2.65 11.76 18.01
N PHE A 72 -3.32 12.05 19.11
CA PHE A 72 -3.06 13.25 19.91
C PHE A 72 -1.78 13.14 20.73
N PHE A 73 -1.36 11.94 21.06
CA PHE A 73 -0.28 11.70 22.01
C PHE A 73 0.87 10.90 21.40
N SER A 74 2.10 11.33 21.72
CA SER A 74 3.34 10.60 21.35
C SER A 74 3.75 9.59 22.42
N ASN A 75 3.33 9.81 23.68
CA ASN A 75 3.56 8.89 24.78
C ASN A 75 2.37 8.91 25.73
N ILE A 76 2.03 7.75 26.28
CA ILE A 76 0.95 7.55 27.23
C ILE A 76 1.42 6.57 28.28
N SER A 77 1.28 6.94 29.55
CA SER A 77 1.51 6.08 30.70
C SER A 77 0.31 6.20 31.63
N ILE A 78 -0.18 5.08 32.15
CA ILE A 78 -1.33 5.04 33.04
C ILE A 78 -0.97 4.30 34.31
N GLU A 79 -1.29 4.90 35.44
CA GLU A 79 -1.07 4.33 36.76
C GLU A 79 -2.39 4.37 37.54
N LEU A 80 -2.76 3.23 38.14
CA LEU A 80 -3.89 3.11 39.02
C LEU A 80 -3.38 2.79 40.44
N ILE A 81 -3.43 3.75 41.34
CA ILE A 81 -2.94 3.64 42.70
C ILE A 81 -3.95 4.26 43.66
N ASN A 82 -4.35 3.52 44.70
CA ASN A 82 -5.30 3.98 45.73
C ASN A 82 -6.59 4.54 45.13
N ASN A 83 -7.21 3.80 44.21
CA ASN A 83 -8.46 4.19 43.52
C ASN A 83 -8.36 5.49 42.68
N LYS A 84 -7.15 5.94 42.38
CA LYS A 84 -6.87 7.10 41.57
C LYS A 84 -6.19 6.66 40.26
N LEU A 85 -6.84 6.94 39.15
CA LEU A 85 -6.30 6.73 37.81
C LEU A 85 -5.56 7.98 37.34
N THR A 86 -4.25 7.88 37.19
CA THR A 86 -3.41 8.98 36.68
C THR A 86 -2.98 8.64 35.25
N ILE A 87 -3.39 9.48 34.29
CA ILE A 87 -3.06 9.38 32.87
C ILE A 87 -1.99 10.41 32.55
N THR A 88 -0.75 9.97 32.37
CA THR A 88 0.34 10.85 31.98
C THR A 88 0.53 10.78 30.47
N VAL A 89 0.46 11.91 29.79
CA VAL A 89 0.55 12.01 28.34
C VAL A 89 1.63 12.97 27.90
N LYS A 90 2.13 12.75 26.68
CA LYS A 90 2.92 13.74 25.95
C LYS A 90 2.22 14.02 24.63
N GLU A 91 1.74 15.26 24.46
CA GLU A 91 1.00 15.64 23.25
C GLU A 91 1.90 15.67 22.01
N ASN A 92 1.36 15.19 20.90
CA ASN A 92 1.97 15.38 19.59
C ASN A 92 1.90 16.86 19.19
N PRO A 93 2.93 17.41 18.53
CA PRO A 93 2.86 18.75 17.97
C PRO A 93 1.72 18.87 16.95
N ILE A 94 1.26 20.09 16.72
CA ILE A 94 0.32 20.41 15.64
C ILE A 94 1.11 20.83 14.39
N VAL A 95 0.72 20.28 13.24
CA VAL A 95 1.23 20.73 11.96
C VAL A 95 0.68 22.12 11.66
N ASN A 96 1.58 23.11 11.60
CA ASN A 96 1.23 24.50 11.32
C ASN A 96 1.10 24.72 9.80
N THR A 97 2.17 24.43 9.04
CA THR A 97 2.19 24.54 7.57
C THR A 97 2.93 23.37 6.93
N ILE A 98 2.55 23.07 5.69
CA ILE A 98 3.23 22.12 4.81
C ILE A 98 3.70 22.87 3.57
N THR A 99 5.00 22.79 3.26
CA THR A 99 5.59 23.46 2.10
C THR A 99 6.37 22.48 1.24
N PHE A 100 6.47 22.79 -0.07
CA PHE A 100 7.14 21.96 -1.05
C PHE A 100 8.24 22.77 -1.73
N ASN A 101 9.49 22.46 -1.44
CA ASN A 101 10.66 23.05 -2.09
C ASN A 101 11.03 22.23 -3.33
N GLY A 102 11.48 22.89 -4.41
CA GLY A 102 11.91 22.24 -5.66
C GLY A 102 10.77 21.92 -6.64
N GLU A 103 9.49 22.01 -6.24
CA GLU A 103 8.35 21.93 -7.14
C GLU A 103 7.68 23.29 -7.31
N LYS A 104 7.51 23.73 -8.58
CA LYS A 104 6.86 24.99 -8.95
C LYS A 104 5.51 24.80 -9.64
N ALA A 105 5.22 23.59 -10.10
CA ALA A 105 3.98 23.30 -10.81
C ALA A 105 2.82 23.14 -9.81
N LYS A 106 1.97 24.14 -9.73
CA LYS A 106 0.82 24.21 -8.81
C LYS A 106 -0.05 22.93 -8.86
N LYS A 107 -0.34 22.42 -10.07
CA LYS A 107 -1.10 21.18 -10.27
C LYS A 107 -0.47 19.93 -9.61
N TYR A 108 0.88 19.88 -9.49
CA TYR A 108 1.54 18.76 -8.82
C TYR A 108 1.50 18.93 -7.30
N ILE A 109 1.64 20.17 -6.82
CA ILE A 109 1.49 20.49 -5.40
C ILE A 109 0.07 20.13 -4.92
N GLU A 110 -0.95 20.54 -5.68
CA GLU A 110 -2.36 20.22 -5.40
C GLU A 110 -2.58 18.69 -5.35
N ALA A 111 -2.13 17.98 -6.41
CA ALA A 111 -2.25 16.52 -6.46
C ALA A 111 -1.54 15.81 -5.30
N ILE A 112 -0.33 16.27 -4.95
CA ILE A 112 0.41 15.71 -3.80
C ILE A 112 -0.36 15.96 -2.50
N THR A 113 -0.84 17.19 -2.29
CA THR A 113 -1.55 17.57 -1.06
C THR A 113 -2.81 16.72 -0.84
N GLU A 114 -3.48 16.26 -1.90
CA GLU A 114 -4.68 15.42 -1.79
C GLU A 114 -4.41 14.05 -1.16
N PHE A 115 -3.28 13.43 -1.44
CA PHE A 115 -2.98 12.07 -0.96
C PHE A 115 -2.06 12.02 0.26
N LEU A 116 -1.51 13.14 0.74
CA LEU A 116 -0.72 13.14 1.97
C LEU A 116 -1.55 12.66 3.16
N LEU A 117 -0.92 11.89 4.04
CA LEU A 117 -1.49 11.48 5.32
C LEU A 117 -1.42 12.60 6.35
N VAL A 118 -0.35 13.40 6.30
CA VAL A 118 -0.20 14.57 7.16
C VAL A 118 -0.99 15.73 6.60
N ARG A 119 -1.73 16.42 7.47
CA ARG A 119 -2.55 17.58 7.14
C ARG A 119 -2.20 18.76 8.04
N GLU A 120 -2.31 19.98 7.52
CA GLU A 120 -2.22 21.18 8.36
C GLU A 120 -3.31 21.16 9.43
N LYS A 121 -3.02 21.73 10.60
CA LYS A 121 -3.90 21.79 11.78
C LYS A 121 -4.26 20.42 12.40
N THR A 122 -3.60 19.35 11.97
CA THR A 122 -3.71 18.03 12.61
C THR A 122 -2.48 17.69 13.44
N SER A 123 -2.56 16.63 14.23
CA SER A 123 -1.41 16.15 15.01
C SER A 123 -0.30 15.60 14.11
N TYR A 124 0.93 15.96 14.41
CA TYR A 124 2.12 15.41 13.77
C TYR A 124 2.40 13.99 14.24
N VAL A 125 2.41 13.05 13.33
CA VAL A 125 2.79 11.64 13.57
C VAL A 125 3.97 11.30 12.69
N SER A 126 5.12 10.98 13.28
CA SER A 126 6.39 10.78 12.55
C SER A 126 6.35 9.65 11.51
N SER A 127 5.57 8.58 11.77
CA SER A 127 5.39 7.48 10.80
C SER A 127 4.70 7.93 9.52
N ASN A 128 3.78 8.90 9.60
CA ASN A 128 3.06 9.43 8.45
C ASN A 128 3.99 10.19 7.49
N ILE A 129 5.02 10.88 8.01
CA ILE A 129 6.04 11.54 7.18
C ILE A 129 6.78 10.55 6.27
N LYS A 130 7.18 9.39 6.81
CA LYS A 130 7.85 8.35 6.01
C LYS A 130 6.93 7.81 4.91
N ASN A 131 5.67 7.63 5.23
CA ASN A 131 4.67 7.20 4.26
C ASN A 131 4.45 8.26 3.19
N ASP A 132 4.32 9.53 3.57
CA ASP A 132 4.16 10.66 2.64
C ASP A 132 5.35 10.79 1.69
N VAL A 133 6.58 10.67 2.19
CA VAL A 133 7.80 10.64 1.36
C VAL A 133 7.72 9.53 0.32
N ASN A 134 7.27 8.34 0.68
CA ASN A 134 7.12 7.22 -0.26
C ASN A 134 5.99 7.46 -1.27
N LEU A 135 4.87 8.04 -0.85
CA LEU A 135 3.77 8.42 -1.73
C LEU A 135 4.21 9.47 -2.76
N ILE A 136 4.91 10.52 -2.31
CA ILE A 136 5.47 11.56 -3.19
C ILE A 136 6.48 10.94 -4.18
N LYS A 137 7.38 10.05 -3.72
CA LYS A 137 8.30 9.32 -4.61
C LYS A 137 7.55 8.51 -5.66
N SER A 138 6.52 7.79 -5.26
CA SER A 138 5.70 6.98 -6.18
C SER A 138 4.99 7.85 -7.20
N PHE A 139 4.43 8.99 -6.79
CA PHE A 139 3.82 9.97 -7.67
C PHE A 139 4.80 10.45 -8.75
N TYR A 140 5.99 10.90 -8.38
CA TYR A 140 6.98 11.37 -9.38
C TYR A 140 7.52 10.25 -10.26
N ARG A 141 7.67 9.04 -9.74
CA ARG A 141 8.04 7.87 -10.55
C ARG A 141 7.00 7.54 -11.60
N SER A 142 5.70 7.68 -11.29
CA SER A 142 4.63 7.51 -12.27
C SER A 142 4.70 8.54 -13.41
N LEU A 143 5.24 9.73 -13.12
CA LEU A 143 5.51 10.78 -14.11
C LEU A 143 6.82 10.59 -14.91
N GLY A 144 7.59 9.54 -14.59
CA GLY A 144 8.85 9.19 -15.25
C GLY A 144 10.11 9.73 -14.56
N PHE A 145 10.01 10.35 -13.39
CA PHE A 145 11.15 10.79 -12.57
C PHE A 145 11.60 9.66 -11.63
N TYR A 146 12.27 8.67 -12.16
CA TYR A 146 12.59 7.45 -11.42
C TYR A 146 13.57 7.67 -10.25
N PHE A 147 14.51 8.60 -10.43
CA PHE A 147 15.56 8.92 -9.44
C PHE A 147 15.20 10.10 -8.53
N VAL A 148 13.91 10.46 -8.46
CA VAL A 148 13.48 11.53 -7.57
C VAL A 148 13.95 11.30 -6.13
N LYS A 149 14.53 12.32 -5.54
CA LYS A 149 14.90 12.37 -4.13
C LYS A 149 13.90 13.26 -3.41
N ILE A 150 13.39 12.75 -2.31
CA ILE A 150 12.45 13.48 -1.43
C ILE A 150 13.01 13.42 -0.02
N ASP A 151 13.23 14.58 0.55
CA ASP A 151 13.62 14.74 1.94
C ASP A 151 12.52 15.52 2.67
N ALA A 152 12.28 15.19 3.94
CA ALA A 152 11.32 15.88 4.78
C ALA A 152 12.03 16.47 5.99
N GLU A 153 11.96 17.78 6.15
CA GLU A 153 12.46 18.53 7.28
C GLU A 153 11.31 18.94 8.19
N ILE A 154 11.48 18.73 9.50
CA ILE A 154 10.51 19.11 10.52
C ILE A 154 11.10 20.26 11.32
N GLN A 155 10.50 21.44 11.18
CA GLN A 155 10.91 22.66 11.85
C GLN A 155 10.05 22.87 13.10
N GLN A 156 10.67 22.75 14.27
CA GLN A 156 10.00 22.97 15.56
C GLN A 156 9.65 24.45 15.73
N LEU A 157 8.46 24.71 16.21
CA LEU A 157 7.94 26.04 16.53
C LEU A 157 7.51 26.10 18.00
N GLU A 158 7.33 27.33 18.51
CA GLU A 158 6.72 27.54 19.82
C GLU A 158 5.30 26.95 19.92
N LYS A 159 4.84 26.74 21.15
CA LYS A 159 3.50 26.23 21.48
C LYS A 159 3.21 24.85 20.86
N ASN A 160 4.20 23.95 20.93
CA ASN A 160 4.10 22.56 20.46
C ASN A 160 3.56 22.45 19.03
N ARG A 161 4.13 23.22 18.09
CA ARG A 161 3.78 23.22 16.67
C ARG A 161 4.99 22.86 15.81
N VAL A 162 4.75 22.39 14.58
CA VAL A 162 5.79 22.10 13.61
C VAL A 162 5.40 22.60 12.21
N ASN A 163 6.40 23.07 11.44
CA ASN A 163 6.28 23.17 10.00
C ASN A 163 6.92 21.93 9.36
N ILE A 164 6.38 21.49 8.25
CA ILE A 164 6.92 20.38 7.46
C ILE A 164 7.33 20.92 6.11
N VAL A 165 8.57 20.66 5.72
CA VAL A 165 9.12 21.07 4.41
C VAL A 165 9.50 19.83 3.65
N TYR A 166 8.79 19.50 2.58
CA TYR A 166 9.18 18.46 1.63
C TYR A 166 10.08 19.06 0.54
N SER A 167 11.34 18.67 0.53
CA SER A 167 12.32 19.07 -0.49
C SER A 167 12.34 18.03 -1.60
N ILE A 168 12.04 18.45 -2.84
CA ILE A 168 11.84 17.60 -4.00
C ILE A 168 12.94 17.89 -5.03
N ASP A 169 13.85 16.94 -5.20
CA ASP A 169 14.78 16.92 -6.33
C ASP A 169 14.32 15.85 -7.32
N LYS A 170 13.68 16.30 -8.39
CA LYS A 170 13.11 15.41 -9.42
C LYS A 170 14.17 14.68 -10.23
N GLY A 171 15.36 15.29 -10.38
CA GLY A 171 16.34 14.84 -11.34
C GLY A 171 15.80 14.83 -12.79
N GLU A 172 16.44 14.07 -13.65
CA GLU A 172 16.01 13.88 -15.04
C GLU A 172 14.99 12.73 -15.16
N LYS A 173 14.15 12.82 -16.22
CA LYS A 173 13.24 11.73 -16.55
C LYS A 173 14.00 10.52 -17.07
N ALA A 174 13.66 9.35 -16.54
CA ALA A 174 14.22 8.08 -16.96
C ALA A 174 13.77 7.69 -18.36
N LYS A 175 14.67 7.68 -19.34
CA LYS A 175 14.40 7.28 -20.74
C LYS A 175 14.63 5.78 -20.91
N ILE A 176 13.80 5.13 -21.73
CA ILE A 176 14.01 3.76 -22.20
C ILE A 176 14.96 3.79 -23.37
N SER A 177 16.18 3.29 -23.21
CA SER A 177 17.19 3.25 -24.27
C SER A 177 16.93 2.09 -25.24
N LYS A 178 16.59 0.91 -24.70
CA LYS A 178 16.35 -0.28 -25.52
C LYS A 178 15.22 -1.14 -24.93
N ILE A 179 14.53 -1.87 -25.80
CA ILE A 179 13.49 -2.84 -25.43
C ILE A 179 13.84 -4.18 -26.07
N TYR A 180 14.01 -5.20 -25.22
CA TYR A 180 14.28 -6.56 -25.64
C TYR A 180 13.10 -7.49 -25.37
N PHE A 181 12.96 -8.48 -26.25
CA PHE A 181 12.02 -9.59 -26.08
C PHE A 181 12.82 -10.89 -26.08
N LEU A 182 12.84 -11.60 -24.95
CA LEU A 182 13.58 -12.84 -24.75
C LEU A 182 12.63 -14.02 -24.55
N GLY A 183 13.20 -15.23 -24.49
CA GLY A 183 12.48 -16.48 -24.24
C GLY A 183 11.87 -17.11 -25.49
N ASP A 184 10.91 -18.02 -25.31
CA ASP A 184 10.22 -18.74 -26.39
C ASP A 184 9.10 -17.89 -27.00
N LYS A 185 9.46 -16.89 -27.76
CA LYS A 185 8.55 -15.81 -28.20
C LYS A 185 7.76 -16.08 -29.47
N LYS A 186 8.12 -17.04 -30.31
CA LYS A 186 7.41 -17.43 -31.54
C LYS A 186 7.04 -16.29 -32.53
N ILE A 187 7.15 -15.04 -32.14
CA ILE A 187 6.79 -13.85 -32.92
C ILE A 187 8.00 -12.92 -32.99
N ARG A 188 8.21 -12.30 -34.17
CA ARG A 188 9.36 -11.41 -34.42
C ARG A 188 9.30 -10.14 -33.57
N ASP A 189 10.43 -9.69 -33.06
CA ASP A 189 10.58 -8.51 -32.20
C ASP A 189 9.96 -7.25 -32.79
N LYS A 190 10.15 -7.03 -34.11
CA LYS A 190 9.53 -5.90 -34.82
C LYS A 190 8.01 -5.85 -34.59
N LYS A 191 7.34 -7.03 -34.71
CA LYS A 191 5.88 -7.10 -34.47
C LYS A 191 5.52 -6.90 -33.03
N LEU A 192 6.33 -7.41 -32.07
CA LEU A 192 6.09 -7.20 -30.65
C LEU A 192 6.24 -5.73 -30.25
N ARG A 193 7.23 -5.02 -30.84
CA ARG A 193 7.37 -3.56 -30.64
C ARG A 193 6.19 -2.76 -31.15
N ASP A 194 5.52 -3.20 -32.23
CA ASP A 194 4.32 -2.52 -32.77
C ASP A 194 3.09 -2.70 -31.87
N ILE A 195 3.11 -3.66 -30.93
CA ILE A 195 1.98 -3.99 -30.05
C ILE A 195 2.02 -3.20 -28.75
N ILE A 196 3.22 -2.94 -28.22
CA ILE A 196 3.43 -2.25 -26.96
C ILE A 196 3.35 -0.72 -27.15
N ILE A 197 3.01 -0.04 -26.03
CA ILE A 197 2.97 1.43 -25.98
C ILE A 197 4.35 2.02 -25.71
N SER A 198 5.14 1.35 -24.84
CA SER A 198 6.50 1.77 -24.52
C SER A 198 7.38 1.81 -25.76
N GLN A 199 8.21 2.84 -25.87
CA GLN A 199 9.07 3.08 -27.01
C GLN A 199 10.51 3.35 -26.59
N GLU A 200 11.46 2.96 -27.43
CA GLU A 200 12.86 3.34 -27.28
C GLU A 200 13.03 4.85 -27.55
N ALA A 201 13.81 5.51 -26.71
CA ALA A 201 14.18 6.91 -26.92
C ALA A 201 15.12 7.00 -28.14
N LYS A 202 14.75 7.84 -29.10
CA LYS A 202 15.54 8.17 -30.28
C LYS A 202 15.62 9.67 -30.43
N PHE A 203 16.70 10.21 -31.04
CA PHE A 203 16.92 11.64 -31.16
C PHE A 203 15.78 12.39 -31.88
N TRP A 204 15.02 11.70 -32.75
CA TRP A 204 13.84 12.29 -33.42
C TRP A 204 12.53 12.10 -32.67
N LYS A 205 12.52 11.39 -31.52
CA LYS A 205 11.33 11.16 -30.70
C LYS A 205 11.28 12.02 -29.42
N PHE A 206 11.82 13.22 -29.48
CA PHE A 206 11.92 14.10 -28.31
C PHE A 206 10.57 14.58 -27.74
N ILE A 207 9.49 14.50 -28.51
CA ILE A 207 8.13 14.90 -28.06
C ILE A 207 7.35 13.72 -27.45
N SER A 208 7.77 12.47 -27.73
CA SER A 208 7.01 11.30 -27.28
C SER A 208 7.14 11.07 -25.77
N ARG A 209 6.02 10.99 -25.05
CA ARG A 209 5.99 10.62 -23.64
C ARG A 209 6.22 9.13 -23.40
N ASN A 210 6.07 8.30 -24.43
CA ASN A 210 6.18 6.85 -24.35
C ASN A 210 7.63 6.34 -24.25
N VAL A 211 8.59 7.23 -24.39
CA VAL A 211 10.03 6.95 -24.25
C VAL A 211 10.52 7.01 -22.80
N TYR A 212 9.70 7.48 -21.87
CA TYR A 212 10.06 7.50 -20.46
C TYR A 212 9.58 6.25 -19.75
N LEU A 213 10.38 5.74 -18.81
CA LEU A 213 9.99 4.58 -17.99
C LEU A 213 8.73 4.91 -17.17
N ASN A 214 7.74 4.03 -17.24
CA ASN A 214 6.50 4.15 -16.45
C ASN A 214 6.00 2.74 -16.13
N GLN A 215 5.88 2.44 -14.84
CA GLN A 215 5.52 1.10 -14.36
C GLN A 215 4.12 0.67 -14.82
N GLU A 216 3.15 1.57 -14.76
CA GLU A 216 1.77 1.27 -15.18
C GLU A 216 1.70 0.94 -16.68
N ARG A 217 2.46 1.67 -17.49
CA ARG A 217 2.57 1.40 -18.93
C ARG A 217 3.20 0.04 -19.21
N ILE A 218 4.21 -0.37 -18.44
CA ILE A 218 4.83 -1.70 -18.58
C ILE A 218 3.78 -2.79 -18.30
N GLU A 219 2.92 -2.62 -17.30
CA GLU A 219 1.83 -3.57 -17.03
C GLU A 219 0.78 -3.58 -18.17
N ILE A 220 0.49 -2.44 -18.78
CA ILE A 220 -0.36 -2.38 -19.98
C ILE A 220 0.32 -3.12 -21.15
N ASP A 221 1.60 -2.91 -21.38
CA ASP A 221 2.37 -3.57 -22.44
C ASP A 221 2.34 -5.08 -22.27
N LYS A 222 2.52 -5.59 -21.07
CA LYS A 222 2.39 -7.03 -20.76
C LYS A 222 1.00 -7.57 -21.13
N ARG A 223 -0.07 -6.83 -20.79
CA ARG A 223 -1.43 -7.22 -21.15
C ARG A 223 -1.65 -7.20 -22.67
N LEU A 224 -1.14 -6.19 -23.37
CA LEU A 224 -1.24 -6.10 -24.82
C LEU A 224 -0.53 -7.27 -25.50
N LEU A 225 0.67 -7.59 -25.05
CA LEU A 225 1.42 -8.78 -25.54
C LEU A 225 0.62 -10.06 -25.27
N LYS A 226 0.17 -10.30 -24.03
CA LYS A 226 -0.64 -11.50 -23.70
C LYS A 226 -1.88 -11.62 -24.58
N ASN A 227 -2.64 -10.54 -24.75
CA ASN A 227 -3.83 -10.51 -25.58
C ASN A 227 -3.52 -10.81 -27.05
N TYR A 228 -2.42 -10.24 -27.56
CA TYR A 228 -2.00 -10.52 -28.93
C TYR A 228 -1.65 -12.00 -29.15
N TYR A 229 -0.88 -12.60 -28.24
CA TYR A 229 -0.52 -14.03 -28.29
C TYR A 229 -1.76 -14.92 -28.19
N ARG A 230 -2.67 -14.63 -27.27
CA ARG A 230 -3.94 -15.36 -27.13
C ARG A 230 -4.77 -15.30 -28.41
N ASN A 231 -4.81 -14.15 -29.09
CA ASN A 231 -5.49 -14.00 -30.38
C ASN A 231 -4.77 -14.72 -31.55
N LYS A 232 -3.56 -15.21 -31.33
CA LYS A 232 -2.80 -16.04 -32.26
C LYS A 232 -2.81 -17.53 -31.91
N GLY A 233 -3.55 -17.91 -30.88
CA GLY A 233 -3.71 -19.30 -30.46
C GLY A 233 -2.85 -19.73 -29.28
N TYR A 234 -2.01 -18.87 -28.76
CA TYR A 234 -1.16 -19.18 -27.60
C TYR A 234 -1.90 -18.85 -26.30
N TYR A 235 -2.80 -19.73 -25.90
CA TYR A 235 -3.70 -19.51 -24.75
C TYR A 235 -2.96 -19.35 -23.42
N GLU A 236 -1.96 -20.19 -23.18
CA GLU A 236 -1.18 -20.26 -21.93
C GLU A 236 0.01 -19.31 -21.92
N VAL A 237 0.10 -18.36 -22.85
CA VAL A 237 1.21 -17.43 -22.90
C VAL A 237 1.45 -16.73 -21.56
N ASP A 238 2.70 -16.77 -21.10
CA ASP A 238 3.17 -15.97 -19.99
C ASP A 238 4.13 -14.88 -20.46
N VAL A 239 3.94 -13.67 -19.94
CA VAL A 239 4.80 -12.51 -20.24
C VAL A 239 5.21 -11.88 -18.92
N LYS A 240 6.49 -11.95 -18.61
CA LYS A 240 7.09 -11.33 -17.41
C LYS A 240 8.02 -10.21 -17.83
N THR A 241 8.12 -9.18 -17.02
CA THR A 241 9.21 -8.23 -17.10
C THR A 241 10.36 -8.80 -16.30
N THR A 242 11.50 -9.08 -16.91
CA THR A 242 12.60 -9.75 -16.23
C THR A 242 13.55 -8.77 -15.58
N ASN A 243 13.86 -7.67 -16.27
CA ASN A 243 14.78 -6.65 -15.74
C ASN A 243 14.41 -5.28 -16.28
N VAL A 244 14.53 -4.29 -15.40
CA VAL A 244 14.66 -2.90 -15.76
C VAL A 244 16.05 -2.50 -15.28
N GLU A 245 17.05 -2.63 -16.15
CA GLU A 245 18.42 -2.25 -15.84
C GLU A 245 18.66 -0.79 -16.21
N TYR A 246 19.31 -0.07 -15.34
CA TYR A 246 19.77 1.28 -15.61
C TYR A 246 21.26 1.28 -15.89
N SER A 247 21.65 1.85 -17.02
CA SER A 247 23.04 2.19 -17.36
C SER A 247 23.20 3.70 -17.30
N GLU A 248 24.15 4.16 -16.49
CA GLU A 248 24.46 5.58 -16.39
C GLU A 248 24.87 6.16 -17.77
N GLY A 249 24.25 7.25 -18.16
CA GLY A 249 24.44 7.86 -19.48
C GLY A 249 23.67 7.20 -20.64
N GLU A 250 23.25 5.93 -20.52
CA GLU A 250 22.50 5.23 -21.58
C GLU A 250 20.99 5.18 -21.31
N GLY A 251 20.56 5.17 -20.05
CA GLY A 251 19.14 5.07 -19.65
C GLY A 251 18.72 3.66 -19.28
N PHE A 252 17.42 3.39 -19.37
CA PHE A 252 16.84 2.10 -18.98
C PHE A 252 16.74 1.12 -20.15
N VAL A 253 17.12 -0.12 -19.86
CA VAL A 253 16.87 -1.27 -20.74
C VAL A 253 15.66 -2.02 -20.18
N LEU A 254 14.62 -2.15 -21.00
CA LEU A 254 13.38 -2.86 -20.65
C LEU A 254 13.38 -4.23 -21.34
N THR A 255 13.28 -5.31 -20.56
CA THR A 255 13.28 -6.67 -21.11
C THR A 255 11.97 -7.38 -20.77
N PHE A 256 11.27 -7.85 -21.80
CA PHE A 256 10.11 -8.75 -21.67
C PHE A 256 10.55 -10.18 -21.92
N ASN A 257 10.35 -11.07 -20.95
CA ASN A 257 10.56 -12.50 -21.13
C ASN A 257 9.21 -13.16 -21.46
N ILE A 258 9.13 -13.80 -22.61
CA ILE A 258 7.92 -14.38 -23.15
C ILE A 258 8.05 -15.88 -23.21
N ASN A 259 7.12 -16.59 -22.59
CA ASN A 259 6.90 -18.02 -22.82
C ASN A 259 5.56 -18.18 -23.54
N ALA A 260 5.63 -18.36 -24.86
CA ALA A 260 4.43 -18.48 -25.69
C ALA A 260 3.65 -19.77 -25.41
N GLY A 261 4.34 -20.85 -25.01
CA GLY A 261 3.73 -22.16 -24.82
C GLY A 261 3.26 -22.81 -26.13
N LYS A 262 2.29 -23.72 -26.02
CA LYS A 262 1.69 -24.41 -27.14
C LYS A 262 0.63 -23.58 -27.83
N ARG A 263 0.39 -23.88 -29.11
CA ARG A 263 -0.65 -23.21 -29.88
C ARG A 263 -1.91 -24.09 -29.94
N TYR A 264 -3.03 -23.55 -29.51
CA TYR A 264 -4.29 -24.25 -29.36
C TYR A 264 -5.26 -23.95 -30.51
N LYS A 265 -6.14 -24.89 -30.79
CA LYS A 265 -7.26 -24.76 -31.73
C LYS A 265 -8.57 -25.00 -30.99
N PHE A 266 -9.64 -24.41 -31.47
CA PHE A 266 -10.99 -24.73 -31.00
C PHE A 266 -11.33 -26.17 -31.38
N LYS A 267 -11.63 -27.01 -30.38
CA LYS A 267 -12.09 -28.38 -30.60
C LYS A 267 -13.61 -28.45 -30.52
N LYS A 268 -14.20 -27.75 -29.55
CA LYS A 268 -15.65 -27.65 -29.32
C LYS A 268 -15.92 -26.31 -28.66
N ILE A 269 -17.00 -25.65 -29.05
CA ILE A 269 -17.49 -24.43 -28.43
C ILE A 269 -18.98 -24.64 -28.17
N PHE A 270 -19.46 -24.29 -27.00
CA PHE A 270 -20.88 -24.31 -26.68
C PHE A 270 -21.20 -23.12 -25.75
N ALA A 271 -22.36 -22.56 -25.91
CA ALA A 271 -22.92 -21.60 -24.98
C ALA A 271 -23.72 -22.35 -23.92
N ASN A 272 -23.51 -22.06 -22.66
CA ASN A 272 -24.36 -22.55 -21.59
C ASN A 272 -25.47 -21.51 -21.37
N VAL A 273 -26.67 -21.81 -21.90
CA VAL A 273 -27.81 -20.91 -21.84
C VAL A 273 -28.75 -21.38 -20.74
N SER A 274 -29.29 -20.47 -19.94
CA SER A 274 -30.30 -20.79 -18.93
C SER A 274 -31.55 -21.40 -19.59
N GLU A 275 -32.21 -22.37 -18.95
CA GLU A 275 -33.43 -23.01 -19.41
C GLU A 275 -34.61 -22.03 -19.56
N THR A 276 -34.51 -20.84 -18.96
CA THR A 276 -35.49 -19.78 -19.03
C THR A 276 -35.45 -18.95 -20.32
N LEU A 277 -34.42 -19.18 -21.18
CA LEU A 277 -34.22 -18.43 -22.43
C LEU A 277 -34.61 -19.29 -23.64
N GLU A 278 -35.30 -18.69 -24.64
CA GLU A 278 -35.65 -19.35 -25.89
C GLU A 278 -34.38 -19.79 -26.64
N LYS A 279 -34.22 -21.09 -26.81
CA LYS A 279 -33.01 -21.69 -27.44
C LYS A 279 -32.87 -21.28 -28.92
N GLU A 280 -33.99 -21.02 -29.59
CA GLU A 280 -34.01 -20.59 -30.99
C GLU A 280 -33.22 -19.31 -31.24
N ALA A 281 -33.23 -18.38 -30.29
CA ALA A 281 -32.46 -17.14 -30.38
C ALA A 281 -30.92 -17.36 -30.48
N PHE A 282 -30.45 -18.55 -30.09
CA PHE A 282 -29.02 -18.88 -30.04
C PHE A 282 -28.52 -19.75 -31.21
N TYR A 283 -29.39 -20.20 -32.12
CA TYR A 283 -28.97 -21.00 -33.29
C TYR A 283 -28.00 -20.25 -34.22
N SER A 284 -28.16 -18.93 -34.35
CA SER A 284 -27.20 -18.12 -35.11
C SER A 284 -25.79 -18.11 -34.48
N LEU A 285 -25.71 -18.07 -33.15
CA LEU A 285 -24.47 -18.15 -32.40
C LEU A 285 -23.78 -19.52 -32.51
N GLU A 286 -24.54 -20.61 -32.47
CA GLU A 286 -24.02 -21.95 -32.68
C GLU A 286 -23.39 -22.11 -34.07
N ASN A 287 -24.00 -21.56 -35.10
CA ASN A 287 -23.45 -21.54 -36.46
C ASN A 287 -22.14 -20.77 -36.55
N GLU A 288 -22.03 -19.63 -35.87
CA GLU A 288 -20.77 -18.86 -35.79
C GLU A 288 -19.69 -19.63 -35.02
N PHE A 289 -20.03 -20.29 -33.91
CA PHE A 289 -19.11 -21.13 -33.15
C PHE A 289 -18.61 -22.32 -33.97
N ASN A 290 -19.48 -22.97 -34.74
CA ASN A 290 -19.09 -24.09 -35.61
C ASN A 290 -18.10 -23.66 -36.69
N LYS A 291 -18.14 -22.43 -37.19
CA LYS A 291 -17.17 -21.86 -38.12
C LYS A 291 -15.78 -21.66 -37.48
N LEU A 292 -15.67 -21.64 -36.14
CA LEU A 292 -14.42 -21.49 -35.42
C LEU A 292 -13.74 -22.83 -35.14
N ILE A 293 -14.46 -23.95 -35.17
CA ILE A 293 -13.90 -25.29 -34.90
C ILE A 293 -12.74 -25.58 -35.87
N GLY A 294 -11.65 -26.12 -35.35
CA GLY A 294 -10.40 -26.38 -36.07
C GLY A 294 -9.53 -25.16 -36.34
N LYS A 295 -10.03 -23.94 -36.18
CA LYS A 295 -9.22 -22.72 -36.27
C LYS A 295 -8.42 -22.50 -34.98
N TYR A 296 -7.34 -21.75 -35.09
CA TYR A 296 -6.56 -21.39 -33.92
C TYR A 296 -7.36 -20.52 -32.96
N TYR A 297 -7.17 -20.79 -31.67
CA TYR A 297 -7.81 -20.03 -30.59
C TYR A 297 -7.60 -18.51 -30.78
N SER A 298 -8.60 -17.74 -30.50
CA SER A 298 -8.56 -16.27 -30.50
C SER A 298 -9.58 -15.75 -29.51
N GLN A 299 -9.11 -15.07 -28.49
CA GLN A 299 -9.97 -14.47 -27.47
C GLN A 299 -10.92 -13.40 -28.05
N LYS A 300 -10.48 -12.71 -29.12
CA LYS A 300 -11.30 -11.68 -29.79
C LYS A 300 -12.46 -12.27 -30.59
N LYS A 301 -12.44 -13.57 -30.89
CA LYS A 301 -13.46 -14.24 -31.71
C LYS A 301 -14.51 -14.98 -30.87
N LEU A 302 -14.33 -15.04 -29.57
CA LEU A 302 -15.29 -15.44 -28.56
C LEU A 302 -16.03 -14.22 -28.00
#